data_3a1f451ff3a72219fc3a3573257a47ab
#
_entry.id   3a1f451ff3a72219fc3a3573257a47ab
#
_cell.length_a   1.000
_cell.length_b   1.000
_cell.length_c   1.000
_cell.angle_alpha   90.00
_cell.angle_beta   90.00
_cell.angle_gamma   90.00
#
_symmetry.space_group_name_H-M   'P 1'
#
loop_
_entity.id
_entity.type
_entity.pdbx_description
1 polymer ?
#
loop_
_entity_poly.entity_id
_entity_poly.type
_entity_poly.pdbx_seq_one_letter_code
_entity_poly.pdbx_strand_id
1 'polypeptide(L)'
;MTADLLFFGKSVYSVVMRNKIDPRVPRYPKLIQPTFDALKSLGGSGTNDEILEKIISNLHLSDEVVDILHLGNRNMSELSYQAAWARTYLKIAGIISNSARSVWSINPSFQKEEELDIKAIVKKALDSRPSSPKNRKMNSTSDSVEEVDDADPDEVEPWKTRLADILKTMNPYGFERLSQRMLRECGFSDVKVTKQSGDGGIDGTGKLKINGIFSFNVAFQCKRYSGSVGAPEIRDFRGSLTTNIEKGVFITTGTFTQQAREEAAAPGKQQIDLMDGEEFINKILEYRIGVKEVTAFEIDEDYFQNI
;
A
#
# COMPACT_ATOMS: atom_id res chain seq x y z
N MET A 1 22.41 -73.83 25.43
CA MET A 1 23.64 -73.14 25.06
C MET A 1 23.28 -71.72 24.66
N THR A 2 23.69 -70.84 25.47
CA THR A 2 23.42 -69.41 25.59
C THR A 2 23.99 -68.65 24.41
N ALA A 3 23.19 -67.75 23.81
CA ALA A 3 23.63 -66.71 22.89
C ALA A 3 23.32 -65.36 23.49
N ASP A 4 24.38 -64.63 23.80
CA ASP A 4 24.38 -63.27 24.35
C ASP A 4 23.85 -62.25 23.36
N LEU A 5 22.86 -61.48 23.78
CA LEU A 5 22.42 -60.28 23.10
C LEU A 5 23.28 -59.08 23.54
N LEU A 6 24.14 -58.62 22.67
CA LEU A 6 24.81 -57.33 22.80
C LEU A 6 23.98 -56.24 22.13
N PHE A 7 23.29 -55.45 22.96
CA PHE A 7 22.66 -54.19 22.56
C PHE A 7 23.74 -53.12 22.34
N PHE A 8 24.01 -52.75 21.09
CA PHE A 8 24.73 -51.53 20.75
C PHE A 8 23.69 -50.43 20.43
N GLY A 9 23.50 -49.53 21.39
CA GLY A 9 22.76 -48.29 21.19
C GLY A 9 23.46 -47.38 20.20
N LYS A 10 22.97 -47.31 18.95
CA LYS A 10 23.33 -46.27 18.02
C LYS A 10 22.39 -45.07 18.31
N SER A 11 22.96 -44.07 18.97
CA SER A 11 22.42 -42.72 19.00
C SER A 11 22.22 -42.28 17.56
N VAL A 12 20.95 -42.15 17.15
CA VAL A 12 20.58 -41.55 15.89
C VAL A 12 20.78 -40.04 16.07
N TYR A 13 21.96 -39.55 15.73
CA TYR A 13 22.18 -38.15 15.51
C TYR A 13 21.26 -37.74 14.35
N SER A 14 20.17 -37.12 14.67
CA SER A 14 19.34 -36.37 13.74
C SER A 14 20.25 -35.33 13.07
N VAL A 15 20.74 -35.64 11.88
CA VAL A 15 21.36 -34.68 10.98
C VAL A 15 20.23 -33.74 10.62
N VAL A 16 20.17 -32.60 11.32
CA VAL A 16 19.34 -31.46 10.89
C VAL A 16 19.86 -31.07 9.51
N MET A 17 19.24 -31.64 8.49
CA MET A 17 19.42 -31.17 7.12
C MET A 17 19.04 -29.70 7.15
N ARG A 18 20.02 -28.80 7.05
CA ARG A 18 19.77 -27.40 6.72
C ARG A 18 19.06 -27.42 5.38
N ASN A 19 17.75 -27.21 5.42
CA ASN A 19 16.90 -27.15 4.24
C ASN A 19 17.50 -26.09 3.30
N LYS A 20 18.16 -26.56 2.22
CA LYS A 20 18.72 -25.68 1.21
C LYS A 20 17.54 -25.11 0.42
N ILE A 21 17.43 -23.78 0.42
CA ILE A 21 16.51 -23.07 -0.47
C ILE A 21 16.81 -23.53 -1.91
N ASP A 22 15.77 -23.84 -2.68
CA ASP A 22 15.90 -24.18 -4.09
C ASP A 22 16.72 -23.07 -4.81
N PRO A 23 17.83 -23.41 -5.47
CA PRO A 23 18.72 -22.43 -6.08
C PRO A 23 18.08 -21.63 -7.22
N ARG A 24 16.96 -22.08 -7.77
CA ARG A 24 16.18 -21.37 -8.79
C ARG A 24 15.45 -20.17 -8.22
N VAL A 25 15.08 -20.19 -6.92
CA VAL A 25 14.41 -19.07 -6.26
C VAL A 25 15.43 -18.00 -5.90
N PRO A 26 15.28 -16.76 -6.38
CA PRO A 26 16.14 -15.65 -6.01
C PRO A 26 16.09 -15.38 -4.50
N ARG A 27 17.25 -15.28 -3.85
CA ARG A 27 17.32 -14.90 -2.44
C ARG A 27 17.10 -13.40 -2.25
N TYR A 28 16.66 -12.98 -1.05
CA TYR A 28 16.32 -11.60 -0.73
C TYR A 28 17.34 -10.54 -1.16
N PRO A 29 18.69 -10.74 -1.10
CA PRO A 29 19.61 -9.72 -1.57
C PRO A 29 19.49 -9.42 -3.06
N LYS A 30 19.14 -10.45 -3.87
CA LYS A 30 18.89 -10.31 -5.30
C LYS A 30 17.48 -9.74 -5.59
N LEU A 31 16.59 -9.70 -4.61
CA LEU A 31 15.23 -9.17 -4.74
C LEU A 31 15.08 -7.73 -4.24
N ILE A 32 16.11 -7.14 -3.59
CA ILE A 32 16.05 -5.77 -3.07
C ILE A 32 15.81 -4.78 -4.20
N GLN A 33 16.65 -4.77 -5.25
CA GLN A 33 16.46 -3.89 -6.41
C GLN A 33 15.17 -4.21 -7.16
N PRO A 34 14.85 -5.47 -7.53
CA PRO A 34 13.58 -5.81 -8.17
C PRO A 34 12.34 -5.40 -7.38
N THR A 35 12.38 -5.43 -6.05
CA THR A 35 11.28 -4.95 -5.20
C THR A 35 11.12 -3.43 -5.30
N PHE A 36 12.20 -2.69 -5.32
CA PHE A 36 12.20 -1.25 -5.51
C PHE A 36 11.69 -0.87 -6.90
N ASP A 37 12.18 -1.55 -7.96
CA ASP A 37 11.76 -1.34 -9.35
C ASP A 37 10.27 -1.67 -9.54
N ALA A 38 9.80 -2.74 -8.89
CA ALA A 38 8.39 -3.08 -8.87
C ALA A 38 7.54 -1.93 -8.30
N LEU A 39 7.92 -1.39 -7.14
CA LEU A 39 7.23 -0.24 -6.55
C LEU A 39 7.28 1.00 -7.45
N LYS A 40 8.42 1.30 -8.08
CA LYS A 40 8.51 2.41 -9.04
C LYS A 40 7.53 2.23 -10.21
N SER A 41 7.47 1.04 -10.79
CA SER A 41 6.58 0.73 -11.91
C SER A 41 5.09 0.73 -11.53
N LEU A 42 4.78 0.53 -10.24
CA LEU A 42 3.44 0.62 -9.67
C LEU A 42 3.04 2.05 -9.22
N GLY A 43 3.80 3.05 -9.65
CA GLY A 43 3.53 4.45 -9.30
C GLY A 43 4.05 4.85 -7.91
N GLY A 44 5.00 4.12 -7.35
CA GLY A 44 5.64 4.41 -6.07
C GLY A 44 4.97 3.78 -4.86
N SER A 45 3.89 3.01 -5.05
CA SER A 45 3.25 2.24 -3.97
C SER A 45 2.64 0.94 -4.50
N GLY A 46 2.44 -0.05 -3.62
CA GLY A 46 1.85 -1.33 -4.00
C GLY A 46 1.53 -2.20 -2.79
N THR A 47 0.59 -3.12 -2.95
CA THR A 47 0.30 -4.20 -2.00
C THR A 47 1.36 -5.30 -2.09
N ASN A 48 1.35 -6.24 -1.14
CA ASN A 48 2.28 -7.39 -1.18
C ASN A 48 2.16 -8.18 -2.48
N ASP A 49 0.91 -8.41 -2.92
CA ASP A 49 0.62 -9.23 -4.10
C ASP A 49 1.01 -8.50 -5.39
N GLU A 50 0.67 -7.21 -5.52
CA GLU A 50 1.06 -6.40 -6.68
C GLU A 50 2.59 -6.32 -6.85
N ILE A 51 3.32 -6.16 -5.74
CA ILE A 51 4.79 -6.13 -5.76
C ILE A 51 5.33 -7.49 -6.20
N LEU A 52 4.79 -8.59 -5.66
CA LEU A 52 5.23 -9.95 -5.99
C LEU A 52 4.98 -10.28 -7.46
N GLU A 53 3.76 -10.00 -7.97
CA GLU A 53 3.41 -10.19 -9.39
C GLU A 53 4.36 -9.39 -10.29
N LYS A 54 4.69 -8.16 -9.89
CA LYS A 54 5.58 -7.32 -10.67
C LYS A 54 7.02 -7.84 -10.66
N ILE A 55 7.50 -8.37 -9.53
CA ILE A 55 8.81 -9.04 -9.43
C ILE A 55 8.85 -10.27 -10.36
N ILE A 56 7.82 -11.11 -10.33
CA ILE A 56 7.70 -12.31 -11.18
C ILE A 56 7.78 -11.92 -12.66
N SER A 57 7.00 -10.90 -13.05
CA SER A 57 6.98 -10.40 -14.42
C SER A 57 8.32 -9.81 -14.86
N ASN A 58 8.95 -8.97 -14.02
CA ASN A 58 10.21 -8.30 -14.37
C ASN A 58 11.38 -9.27 -14.46
N LEU A 59 11.39 -10.32 -13.64
CA LEU A 59 12.45 -11.36 -13.63
C LEU A 59 12.14 -12.55 -14.52
N HIS A 60 10.98 -12.56 -15.21
CA HIS A 60 10.53 -13.65 -16.07
C HIS A 60 10.59 -15.02 -15.39
N LEU A 61 10.15 -15.08 -14.12
CA LEU A 61 10.14 -16.33 -13.35
C LEU A 61 9.05 -17.26 -13.85
N SER A 62 9.38 -18.54 -14.03
CA SER A 62 8.40 -19.57 -14.42
C SER A 62 7.49 -19.97 -13.25
N ASP A 63 6.28 -20.44 -13.56
CA ASP A 63 5.32 -20.92 -12.57
C ASP A 63 5.93 -22.01 -11.66
N GLU A 64 6.76 -22.89 -12.21
CA GLU A 64 7.49 -23.91 -11.44
C GLU A 64 8.37 -23.33 -10.32
N VAL A 65 8.95 -22.14 -10.53
CA VAL A 65 9.78 -21.45 -9.51
C VAL A 65 8.91 -20.70 -8.52
N VAL A 66 7.81 -20.10 -9.00
CA VAL A 66 6.87 -19.35 -8.17
C VAL A 66 6.13 -20.25 -7.19
N ASP A 67 5.80 -21.48 -7.60
CA ASP A 67 5.02 -22.45 -6.82
C ASP A 67 5.87 -23.23 -5.80
N ILE A 68 7.19 -23.02 -5.74
CA ILE A 68 8.04 -23.66 -4.72
C ILE A 68 7.61 -23.18 -3.33
N LEU A 69 7.12 -24.12 -2.52
CA LEU A 69 6.65 -23.82 -1.18
C LEU A 69 7.79 -23.56 -0.20
N HIS A 70 7.58 -22.60 0.69
CA HIS A 70 8.50 -22.34 1.78
C HIS A 70 8.45 -23.47 2.82
N LEU A 71 9.60 -24.07 3.14
CA LEU A 71 9.69 -25.27 4.01
C LEU A 71 9.24 -25.01 5.47
N GLY A 72 9.35 -23.77 5.94
CA GLY A 72 8.91 -23.37 7.29
C GLY A 72 7.41 -23.05 7.38
N ASN A 73 6.78 -22.71 6.27
CA ASN A 73 5.35 -22.38 6.19
C ASN A 73 4.81 -22.74 4.80
N ARG A 74 4.14 -23.87 4.70
CA ARG A 74 3.60 -24.38 3.44
C ARG A 74 2.42 -23.59 2.87
N ASN A 75 1.95 -22.57 3.58
CA ASN A 75 0.88 -21.69 3.11
C ASN A 75 1.41 -20.51 2.28
N MET A 76 2.72 -20.42 2.06
CA MET A 76 3.34 -19.38 1.24
C MET A 76 4.47 -19.94 0.37
N SER A 77 4.72 -19.32 -0.78
CA SER A 77 5.84 -19.69 -1.63
C SER A 77 7.18 -19.19 -1.06
N GLU A 78 8.26 -19.88 -1.41
CA GLU A 78 9.62 -19.45 -1.05
C GLU A 78 9.93 -18.07 -1.62
N LEU A 79 9.48 -17.77 -2.85
CA LEU A 79 9.65 -16.47 -3.47
C LEU A 79 8.96 -15.37 -2.67
N SER A 80 7.71 -15.58 -2.22
CA SER A 80 6.97 -14.63 -1.38
C SER A 80 7.70 -14.35 -0.07
N TYR A 81 8.25 -15.40 0.57
CA TYR A 81 9.05 -15.29 1.78
C TYR A 81 10.33 -14.46 1.55
N GLN A 82 11.06 -14.70 0.46
CA GLN A 82 12.26 -13.95 0.12
C GLN A 82 11.96 -12.48 -0.24
N ALA A 83 10.85 -12.23 -0.94
CA ALA A 83 10.38 -10.88 -1.23
C ALA A 83 9.95 -10.11 0.03
N ALA A 84 9.37 -10.79 1.03
CA ALA A 84 9.06 -10.19 2.32
C ALA A 84 10.33 -9.72 3.05
N TRP A 85 11.40 -10.50 3.01
CA TRP A 85 12.71 -10.08 3.54
C TRP A 85 13.27 -8.88 2.78
N ALA A 86 13.19 -8.86 1.44
CA ALA A 86 13.65 -7.71 0.66
C ALA A 86 12.92 -6.42 1.07
N ARG A 87 11.59 -6.46 1.25
CA ARG A 87 10.81 -5.32 1.77
C ARG A 87 11.24 -4.91 3.17
N THR A 88 11.51 -5.86 4.04
CA THR A 88 11.99 -5.59 5.41
C THR A 88 13.33 -4.84 5.39
N TYR A 89 14.27 -5.26 4.55
CA TYR A 89 15.58 -4.60 4.42
C TYR A 89 15.44 -3.18 3.86
N LEU A 90 14.63 -2.99 2.83
CA LEU A 90 14.32 -1.66 2.28
C LEU A 90 13.67 -0.74 3.34
N LYS A 91 12.78 -1.27 4.18
CA LYS A 91 12.15 -0.53 5.28
C LYS A 91 13.18 -0.12 6.35
N ILE A 92 14.04 -1.03 6.78
CA ILE A 92 15.11 -0.73 7.76
C ILE A 92 16.08 0.31 7.19
N ALA A 93 16.37 0.26 5.91
CA ALA A 93 17.17 1.27 5.23
C ALA A 93 16.49 2.65 5.16
N GLY A 94 15.17 2.71 5.38
CA GLY A 94 14.39 3.94 5.28
C GLY A 94 13.99 4.29 3.85
N ILE A 95 14.13 3.36 2.90
CA ILE A 95 13.83 3.57 1.48
C ILE A 95 12.33 3.43 1.21
N ILE A 96 11.68 2.48 1.88
CA ILE A 96 10.24 2.29 1.81
C ILE A 96 9.61 2.31 3.20
N SER A 97 8.32 2.59 3.23
CA SER A 97 7.47 2.49 4.42
C SER A 97 6.25 1.63 4.12
N ASN A 98 5.59 1.11 5.15
CA ASN A 98 4.32 0.40 4.99
C ASN A 98 3.26 0.98 5.91
N SER A 99 2.01 0.99 5.44
CA SER A 99 0.84 1.34 6.23
C SER A 99 0.37 0.18 7.11
N ALA A 100 -0.55 0.45 8.03
CA ALA A 100 -1.22 -0.58 8.83
C ALA A 100 -1.98 -1.61 7.97
N ARG A 101 -2.34 -1.26 6.73
CA ARG A 101 -3.03 -2.14 5.76
C ARG A 101 -2.06 -2.84 4.80
N SER A 102 -0.77 -2.87 5.12
CA SER A 102 0.27 -3.53 4.32
C SER A 102 0.46 -2.94 2.91
N VAL A 103 0.12 -1.67 2.71
CA VAL A 103 0.47 -0.93 1.50
C VAL A 103 1.88 -0.38 1.68
N TRP A 104 2.78 -0.80 0.80
CA TRP A 104 4.16 -0.34 0.76
C TRP A 104 4.30 0.88 -0.14
N SER A 105 5.12 1.84 0.25
CA SER A 105 5.37 3.04 -0.56
C SER A 105 6.83 3.47 -0.47
N ILE A 106 7.36 3.96 -1.60
CA ILE A 106 8.69 4.57 -1.66
C ILE A 106 8.67 5.91 -0.92
N ASN A 107 9.64 6.11 -0.03
CA ASN A 107 9.77 7.39 0.64
C ASN A 107 10.15 8.50 -0.35
N PRO A 108 9.63 9.73 -0.20
CA PRO A 108 9.77 10.79 -1.20
C PRO A 108 11.21 11.10 -1.61
N SER A 109 12.16 10.98 -0.69
CA SER A 109 13.59 11.20 -0.93
C SER A 109 14.22 10.22 -1.93
N PHE A 110 13.62 9.02 -2.10
CA PHE A 110 14.14 7.96 -2.96
C PHE A 110 13.37 7.80 -4.27
N GLN A 111 12.36 8.63 -4.54
CA GLN A 111 11.54 8.49 -5.77
C GLN A 111 12.33 8.69 -7.07
N LYS A 112 13.42 9.46 -7.04
CA LYS A 112 14.28 9.73 -8.19
C LYS A 112 15.43 8.75 -8.35
N GLU A 113 15.70 7.94 -7.33
CA GLU A 113 16.78 6.94 -7.38
C GLU A 113 16.44 5.84 -8.39
N GLU A 114 17.44 5.43 -9.16
CA GLU A 114 17.32 4.33 -10.12
C GLU A 114 18.02 3.07 -9.62
N GLU A 115 19.21 3.21 -9.04
CA GLU A 115 19.99 2.12 -8.50
C GLU A 115 20.22 2.29 -7.01
N LEU A 116 20.13 1.19 -6.28
CA LEU A 116 20.33 1.13 -4.83
C LEU A 116 21.67 0.50 -4.47
N ASP A 117 22.36 1.05 -3.47
CA ASP A 117 23.52 0.37 -2.88
C ASP A 117 23.06 -0.79 -2.00
N ILE A 118 22.88 -1.96 -2.61
CA ILE A 118 22.41 -3.18 -1.95
C ILE A 118 23.35 -3.57 -0.80
N LYS A 119 24.67 -3.34 -0.93
CA LYS A 119 25.64 -3.70 0.11
C LYS A 119 25.43 -2.83 1.36
N ALA A 120 25.24 -1.51 1.17
CA ALA A 120 24.95 -0.60 2.26
C ALA A 120 23.61 -0.92 2.94
N ILE A 121 22.56 -1.24 2.16
CA ILE A 121 21.26 -1.64 2.68
C ILE A 121 21.37 -2.90 3.54
N VAL A 122 22.01 -3.94 3.03
CA VAL A 122 22.18 -5.21 3.75
C VAL A 122 23.01 -5.00 5.01
N LYS A 123 24.11 -4.23 4.94
CA LYS A 123 24.93 -3.89 6.11
C LYS A 123 24.11 -3.17 7.17
N LYS A 124 23.40 -2.10 6.80
CA LYS A 124 22.54 -1.33 7.73
C LYS A 124 21.51 -2.21 8.43
N ALA A 125 20.87 -3.12 7.69
CA ALA A 125 19.87 -4.02 8.24
C ALA A 125 20.49 -5.08 9.18
N LEU A 126 21.70 -5.55 8.91
CA LEU A 126 22.41 -6.46 9.80
C LEU A 126 22.87 -5.79 11.07
N ASP A 127 23.39 -4.56 10.98
CA ASP A 127 23.84 -3.75 12.13
C ASP A 127 22.67 -3.34 13.04
N SER A 128 21.46 -3.24 12.49
CA SER A 128 20.23 -2.89 13.24
C SER A 128 19.62 -4.08 13.98
N ARG A 129 20.16 -5.31 13.83
CA ARG A 129 19.67 -6.47 14.57
C ARG A 129 20.14 -6.38 16.01
N PRO A 130 19.24 -6.35 17.02
CA PRO A 130 19.64 -6.47 18.40
C PRO A 130 20.35 -7.82 18.58
N SER A 131 21.56 -7.79 19.16
CA SER A 131 22.27 -8.97 19.59
C SER A 131 21.35 -9.73 20.56
N SER A 132 20.80 -10.81 20.08
CA SER A 132 19.91 -11.78 20.72
C SER A 132 19.39 -11.42 22.11
N PRO A 133 18.11 -11.37 22.30
CA PRO A 133 17.52 -11.83 23.55
C PRO A 133 16.44 -12.86 23.35
N LYS A 134 16.50 -13.85 24.19
CA LYS A 134 15.45 -14.80 24.49
C LYS A 134 14.15 -14.07 24.83
N ASN A 135 13.05 -14.53 24.25
CA ASN A 135 11.66 -14.25 24.65
C ASN A 135 11.17 -12.79 24.62
N ARG A 136 10.45 -12.44 23.57
CA ARG A 136 9.34 -11.49 23.69
C ARG A 136 8.06 -12.13 23.18
N LYS A 137 7.16 -12.42 24.13
CA LYS A 137 5.75 -12.71 23.89
C LYS A 137 5.15 -11.53 23.12
N MET A 138 4.50 -11.85 22.02
CA MET A 138 3.66 -10.94 21.26
C MET A 138 2.43 -10.59 22.13
N ASN A 139 2.41 -9.39 22.68
CA ASN A 139 1.18 -8.81 23.20
C ASN A 139 0.53 -8.03 22.05
N SER A 140 -0.57 -8.54 21.57
CA SER A 140 -1.53 -7.81 20.75
C SER A 140 -2.27 -6.82 21.65
N THR A 141 -1.95 -5.57 21.55
CA THR A 141 -2.79 -4.48 22.08
C THR A 141 -3.77 -4.08 21.00
N SER A 142 -5.02 -4.40 21.23
CA SER A 142 -6.18 -3.82 20.55
C SER A 142 -6.32 -2.38 21.03
N ASP A 143 -6.03 -1.41 20.19
CA ASP A 143 -6.38 -0.02 20.46
C ASP A 143 -7.89 0.16 20.24
N SER A 144 -8.56 0.42 21.33
CA SER A 144 -9.92 0.92 21.41
C SER A 144 -9.97 2.31 20.77
N VAL A 145 -10.90 2.49 19.84
CA VAL A 145 -11.26 3.79 19.27
C VAL A 145 -11.96 4.57 20.38
N GLU A 146 -11.30 5.59 20.92
CA GLU A 146 -11.95 6.61 21.72
C GLU A 146 -12.67 7.57 20.78
N GLU A 147 -13.98 7.71 21.01
CA GLU A 147 -14.83 8.73 20.38
C GLU A 147 -14.30 10.11 20.77
N VAL A 148 -13.93 10.90 19.76
CA VAL A 148 -13.51 12.28 19.95
C VAL A 148 -14.78 13.15 19.91
N ASP A 149 -15.00 13.81 21.02
CA ASP A 149 -16.09 14.72 21.34
C ASP A 149 -16.13 15.95 20.40
N ASP A 150 -17.31 16.51 20.24
CA ASP A 150 -17.72 17.60 19.36
C ASP A 150 -16.75 18.81 19.37
N ALA A 151 -15.97 18.95 18.30
CA ALA A 151 -15.34 20.22 17.95
C ALA A 151 -16.30 21.06 17.11
N ASP A 152 -16.38 22.35 17.42
CA ASP A 152 -17.19 23.36 16.77
C ASP A 152 -17.03 23.33 15.24
N PRO A 153 -18.11 23.22 14.43
CA PRO A 153 -18.01 23.04 12.98
C PRO A 153 -17.42 24.21 12.20
N ASP A 154 -17.18 25.36 12.82
CA ASP A 154 -16.79 26.60 12.15
C ASP A 154 -15.27 26.93 12.20
N GLU A 155 -14.44 26.21 12.94
CA GLU A 155 -12.99 26.35 12.86
C GLU A 155 -12.41 25.41 11.80
N VAL A 156 -12.30 25.92 10.58
CA VAL A 156 -11.51 25.25 9.52
C VAL A 156 -10.07 25.13 10.02
N GLU A 157 -9.68 23.92 10.40
CA GLU A 157 -8.31 23.64 10.88
C GLU A 157 -7.26 24.13 9.87
N PRO A 158 -6.33 25.03 10.27
CA PRO A 158 -5.39 25.68 9.33
C PRO A 158 -4.57 24.70 8.50
N TRP A 159 -4.32 23.50 9.03
CA TRP A 159 -3.58 22.47 8.31
C TRP A 159 -4.39 21.83 7.16
N LYS A 160 -5.73 21.71 7.28
CA LYS A 160 -6.61 21.21 6.20
C LYS A 160 -6.61 22.15 5.02
N THR A 161 -6.71 23.46 5.27
CA THR A 161 -6.60 24.49 4.23
C THR A 161 -5.25 24.40 3.52
N ARG A 162 -4.15 24.31 4.30
CA ARG A 162 -2.81 24.16 3.73
C ARG A 162 -2.65 22.88 2.91
N LEU A 163 -3.22 21.76 3.37
CA LEU A 163 -3.19 20.50 2.63
C LEU A 163 -3.98 20.60 1.33
N ALA A 164 -5.17 21.23 1.37
CA ALA A 164 -5.98 21.50 0.16
C ALA A 164 -5.18 22.29 -0.90
N ASP A 165 -4.46 23.33 -0.47
CA ASP A 165 -3.62 24.13 -1.37
C ASP A 165 -2.46 23.31 -1.95
N ILE A 166 -1.83 22.48 -1.15
CA ILE A 166 -0.77 21.55 -1.62
C ILE A 166 -1.35 20.61 -2.69
N LEU A 167 -2.51 20.01 -2.45
CA LEU A 167 -3.15 19.10 -3.41
C LEU A 167 -3.51 19.79 -4.71
N LYS A 168 -4.03 21.03 -4.65
CA LYS A 168 -4.39 21.83 -5.82
C LYS A 168 -3.19 22.28 -6.65
N THR A 169 -2.02 22.46 -6.03
CA THR A 169 -0.81 22.99 -6.69
C THR A 169 0.21 21.91 -7.05
N MET A 170 0.09 20.70 -6.51
CA MET A 170 1.02 19.61 -6.78
C MET A 170 1.00 19.20 -8.27
N ASN A 171 2.06 18.54 -8.73
CA ASN A 171 2.13 18.00 -10.08
C ASN A 171 0.96 17.04 -10.37
N PRO A 172 0.26 17.12 -11.52
CA PRO A 172 -0.85 16.23 -11.87
C PRO A 172 -0.53 14.74 -11.72
N TYR A 173 0.63 14.30 -12.24
CA TYR A 173 1.09 12.91 -12.05
C TYR A 173 1.35 12.54 -10.58
N GLY A 174 1.72 13.54 -9.76
CA GLY A 174 1.85 13.38 -8.33
C GLY A 174 0.49 13.09 -7.69
N PHE A 175 -0.54 13.80 -8.11
CA PHE A 175 -1.91 13.58 -7.64
C PHE A 175 -2.46 12.21 -8.07
N GLU A 176 -2.21 11.78 -9.32
CA GLU A 176 -2.57 10.45 -9.79
C GLU A 176 -1.92 9.35 -8.92
N ARG A 177 -0.61 9.44 -8.67
CA ARG A 177 0.10 8.47 -7.81
C ARG A 177 -0.42 8.47 -6.37
N LEU A 178 -0.76 9.65 -5.84
CA LEU A 178 -1.34 9.79 -4.52
C LEU A 178 -2.72 9.13 -4.46
N SER A 179 -3.54 9.34 -5.50
CA SER A 179 -4.86 8.71 -5.63
C SER A 179 -4.77 7.19 -5.73
N GLN A 180 -3.82 6.67 -6.50
CA GLN A 180 -3.56 5.23 -6.58
C GLN A 180 -3.19 4.64 -5.21
N ARG A 181 -2.30 5.32 -4.47
CA ARG A 181 -1.98 4.93 -3.10
C ARG A 181 -3.21 4.97 -2.21
N MET A 182 -4.00 6.03 -2.29
CA MET A 182 -5.26 6.16 -1.56
C MET A 182 -6.22 5.00 -1.86
N LEU A 183 -6.42 4.66 -3.12
CA LEU A 183 -7.27 3.53 -3.51
C LEU A 183 -6.76 2.20 -2.92
N ARG A 184 -5.45 1.97 -2.90
CA ARG A 184 -4.86 0.77 -2.24
C ARG A 184 -5.15 0.75 -0.74
N GLU A 185 -5.01 1.88 -0.06
CA GLU A 185 -5.38 2.00 1.37
C GLU A 185 -6.89 1.75 1.59
N CYS A 186 -7.73 2.10 0.62
CA CYS A 186 -9.16 1.77 0.61
C CYS A 186 -9.46 0.30 0.29
N GLY A 187 -8.45 -0.55 0.08
CA GLY A 187 -8.63 -1.99 -0.15
C GLY A 187 -8.69 -2.40 -1.62
N PHE A 188 -8.32 -1.51 -2.54
CA PHE A 188 -8.17 -1.87 -3.94
C PHE A 188 -6.91 -2.71 -4.15
N SER A 189 -7.01 -3.71 -5.01
CA SER A 189 -5.89 -4.52 -5.52
C SER A 189 -5.80 -4.41 -7.05
N ASP A 190 -4.69 -4.90 -7.63
CA ASP A 190 -4.47 -4.89 -9.07
C ASP A 190 -4.61 -3.49 -9.69
N VAL A 191 -4.17 -2.46 -8.96
CA VAL A 191 -4.26 -1.07 -9.44
C VAL A 191 -3.29 -0.87 -10.58
N LYS A 192 -3.82 -0.76 -11.80
CA LYS A 192 -3.08 -0.57 -13.05
C LYS A 192 -3.32 0.83 -13.59
N VAL A 193 -2.25 1.50 -14.01
CA VAL A 193 -2.31 2.80 -14.68
C VAL A 193 -2.48 2.59 -16.17
N THR A 194 -3.40 3.30 -16.79
CA THR A 194 -3.49 3.35 -18.25
C THR A 194 -2.40 4.26 -18.79
N LYS A 195 -1.84 3.93 -19.97
CA LYS A 195 -0.84 4.78 -20.60
C LYS A 195 -1.53 6.04 -21.16
N GLN A 196 -0.90 7.14 -20.99
CA GLN A 196 -1.27 8.54 -21.16
C GLN A 196 -1.86 9.01 -22.51
N SER A 197 -2.29 8.15 -23.40
CA SER A 197 -2.77 8.60 -24.72
C SER A 197 -3.97 7.80 -25.20
N GLY A 198 -5.14 8.43 -25.21
CA GLY A 198 -6.28 7.97 -25.99
C GLY A 198 -7.38 7.22 -25.26
N ASP A 199 -7.30 7.03 -23.94
CA ASP A 199 -8.21 6.17 -23.18
C ASP A 199 -9.44 6.90 -22.60
N GLY A 200 -9.86 8.00 -23.26
CA GLY A 200 -11.13 8.68 -22.90
C GLY A 200 -11.20 9.25 -21.49
N GLY A 201 -10.04 9.45 -20.82
CA GLY A 201 -9.97 10.05 -19.48
C GLY A 201 -9.93 9.03 -18.33
N ILE A 202 -9.76 7.74 -18.59
CA ILE A 202 -9.50 6.74 -17.54
C ILE A 202 -8.01 6.77 -17.17
N ASP A 203 -7.69 7.08 -15.92
CA ASP A 203 -6.31 7.10 -15.42
C ASP A 203 -5.84 5.71 -14.95
N GLY A 204 -6.78 4.82 -14.66
CA GLY A 204 -6.45 3.46 -14.31
C GLY A 204 -7.66 2.60 -13.96
N THR A 205 -7.34 1.34 -13.69
CA THR A 205 -8.30 0.33 -13.25
C THR A 205 -7.78 -0.37 -12.01
N GLY A 206 -8.67 -0.98 -11.25
CA GLY A 206 -8.34 -1.78 -10.08
C GLY A 206 -9.46 -2.75 -9.75
N LYS A 207 -9.20 -3.64 -8.79
CA LYS A 207 -10.22 -4.53 -8.23
C LYS A 207 -10.48 -4.15 -6.78
N LEU A 208 -11.72 -3.87 -6.45
CA LEU A 208 -12.17 -3.71 -5.08
C LEU A 208 -12.64 -5.06 -4.56
N LYS A 209 -12.00 -5.58 -3.51
CA LYS A 209 -12.41 -6.82 -2.83
C LYS A 209 -13.18 -6.49 -1.55
N ILE A 210 -14.41 -6.99 -1.44
CA ILE A 210 -15.24 -6.83 -0.25
C ILE A 210 -15.30 -8.16 0.49
N ASN A 211 -14.88 -8.17 1.76
CA ASN A 211 -14.87 -9.34 2.64
C ASN A 211 -14.18 -10.58 2.05
N GLY A 212 -13.25 -10.41 1.11
CA GLY A 212 -12.52 -11.51 0.47
C GLY A 212 -13.34 -12.39 -0.48
N ILE A 213 -14.64 -12.14 -0.62
CA ILE A 213 -15.57 -12.98 -1.40
C ILE A 213 -15.96 -12.29 -2.71
N PHE A 214 -16.35 -11.02 -2.63
CA PHE A 214 -16.79 -10.26 -3.80
C PHE A 214 -15.67 -9.41 -4.34
N SER A 215 -15.51 -9.36 -5.66
CA SER A 215 -14.60 -8.46 -6.32
C SER A 215 -15.30 -7.70 -7.44
N PHE A 216 -15.04 -6.40 -7.53
CA PHE A 216 -15.58 -5.52 -8.56
C PHE A 216 -14.42 -4.94 -9.38
N ASN A 217 -14.56 -4.96 -10.70
CA ASN A 217 -13.64 -4.24 -11.58
C ASN A 217 -14.04 -2.76 -11.58
N VAL A 218 -13.12 -1.91 -11.20
CA VAL A 218 -13.35 -0.47 -11.03
C VAL A 218 -12.40 0.29 -11.93
N ALA A 219 -12.91 1.26 -12.70
CA ALA A 219 -12.08 2.26 -13.35
C ALA A 219 -12.08 3.54 -12.53
N PHE A 220 -10.99 4.29 -12.55
CA PHE A 220 -10.90 5.57 -11.85
C PHE A 220 -10.33 6.66 -12.75
N GLN A 221 -10.79 7.88 -12.50
CA GLN A 221 -10.25 9.12 -13.06
C GLN A 221 -9.89 10.08 -11.92
N CYS A 222 -8.72 10.72 -12.04
CA CYS A 222 -8.19 11.65 -11.04
C CYS A 222 -7.99 13.01 -11.69
N LYS A 223 -8.82 13.99 -11.35
CA LYS A 223 -8.72 15.33 -11.93
C LYS A 223 -8.27 16.34 -10.88
N ARG A 224 -7.01 16.77 -10.98
CA ARG A 224 -6.53 17.90 -10.19
C ARG A 224 -7.19 19.19 -10.72
N TYR A 225 -8.12 19.74 -9.96
CA TYR A 225 -8.91 20.87 -10.37
C TYR A 225 -9.13 21.85 -9.22
N SER A 226 -9.11 23.14 -9.48
CA SER A 226 -9.33 24.17 -8.44
C SER A 226 -10.76 24.67 -8.36
N GLY A 227 -11.62 24.23 -9.26
CA GLY A 227 -13.05 24.59 -9.33
C GLY A 227 -13.96 23.39 -9.10
N SER A 228 -15.16 23.45 -9.69
CA SER A 228 -16.16 22.40 -9.60
C SER A 228 -16.24 21.58 -10.88
N VAL A 229 -16.20 20.26 -10.78
CA VAL A 229 -16.44 19.31 -11.87
C VAL A 229 -17.93 19.28 -12.19
N GLY A 230 -18.29 19.40 -13.46
CA GLY A 230 -19.66 19.43 -13.92
C GLY A 230 -20.17 18.08 -14.46
N ALA A 231 -21.46 18.04 -14.84
CA ALA A 231 -22.07 16.84 -15.43
C ALA A 231 -21.44 16.39 -16.77
N PRO A 232 -20.90 17.28 -17.64
CA PRO A 232 -20.22 16.86 -18.85
C PRO A 232 -19.05 15.90 -18.58
N GLU A 233 -18.16 16.25 -17.63
CA GLU A 233 -17.01 15.44 -17.27
C GLU A 233 -17.41 14.05 -16.75
N ILE A 234 -18.51 13.98 -16.00
CA ILE A 234 -19.05 12.68 -15.50
C ILE A 234 -19.59 11.84 -16.65
N ARG A 235 -20.27 12.48 -17.64
CA ARG A 235 -20.74 11.77 -18.84
C ARG A 235 -19.59 11.25 -19.70
N ASP A 236 -18.55 12.05 -19.89
CA ASP A 236 -17.38 11.68 -20.66
C ASP A 236 -16.66 10.50 -20.02
N PHE A 237 -16.43 10.56 -18.71
CA PHE A 237 -15.85 9.45 -17.94
C PHE A 237 -16.72 8.19 -18.04
N ARG A 238 -18.03 8.29 -17.87
CA ARG A 238 -18.94 7.14 -18.03
C ARG A 238 -18.86 6.55 -19.44
N GLY A 239 -18.80 7.40 -20.47
CA GLY A 239 -18.67 6.96 -21.86
C GLY A 239 -17.39 6.21 -22.16
N SER A 240 -16.36 6.40 -21.35
CA SER A 240 -15.07 5.70 -21.46
C SER A 240 -15.05 4.35 -20.74
N LEU A 241 -16.04 4.06 -19.88
CA LEU A 241 -16.09 2.81 -19.14
C LEU A 241 -16.44 1.64 -20.09
N THR A 242 -15.59 0.63 -20.10
CA THR A 242 -15.82 -0.60 -20.89
C THR A 242 -16.79 -1.55 -20.17
N THR A 243 -17.34 -2.50 -20.90
CA THR A 243 -18.38 -3.43 -20.39
C THR A 243 -17.91 -4.34 -19.25
N ASN A 244 -16.61 -4.51 -19.09
CA ASN A 244 -16.01 -5.28 -17.99
C ASN A 244 -15.77 -4.46 -16.71
N ILE A 245 -16.05 -3.16 -16.75
CA ILE A 245 -15.97 -2.27 -15.58
C ILE A 245 -17.36 -2.20 -14.92
N GLU A 246 -17.44 -2.55 -13.66
CA GLU A 246 -18.69 -2.60 -12.90
C GLU A 246 -18.98 -1.26 -12.22
N LYS A 247 -17.94 -0.50 -11.83
CA LYS A 247 -18.06 0.81 -11.20
C LYS A 247 -16.99 1.79 -11.70
N GLY A 248 -17.34 3.08 -11.73
CA GLY A 248 -16.41 4.17 -11.90
C GLY A 248 -16.16 4.89 -10.58
N VAL A 249 -14.95 5.41 -10.38
CA VAL A 249 -14.61 6.32 -9.28
C VAL A 249 -14.00 7.59 -9.89
N PHE A 250 -14.59 8.74 -9.62
CA PHE A 250 -14.05 10.02 -10.04
C PHE A 250 -13.51 10.81 -8.85
N ILE A 251 -12.22 11.09 -8.87
CA ILE A 251 -11.51 11.75 -7.76
C ILE A 251 -11.08 13.15 -8.21
N THR A 252 -11.34 14.17 -7.39
CA THR A 252 -10.89 15.53 -7.69
C THR A 252 -10.33 16.23 -6.46
N THR A 253 -9.45 17.21 -6.67
CA THR A 253 -9.04 18.17 -5.61
C THR A 253 -10.01 19.32 -5.46
N GLY A 254 -10.97 19.45 -6.37
CA GLY A 254 -12.04 20.45 -6.34
C GLY A 254 -13.31 19.90 -5.71
N THR A 255 -14.45 20.44 -6.15
CA THR A 255 -15.80 20.01 -5.73
C THR A 255 -16.58 19.47 -6.92
N PHE A 256 -17.77 18.91 -6.70
CA PHE A 256 -18.70 18.53 -7.76
C PHE A 256 -19.93 19.44 -7.71
N THR A 257 -20.42 19.84 -8.88
CA THR A 257 -21.69 20.53 -9.00
C THR A 257 -22.85 19.59 -8.65
N GLN A 258 -23.99 20.14 -8.26
CA GLN A 258 -25.20 19.35 -8.01
C GLN A 258 -25.57 18.48 -9.23
N GLN A 259 -25.49 19.06 -10.43
CA GLN A 259 -25.76 18.33 -11.68
C GLN A 259 -24.78 17.19 -11.93
N ALA A 260 -23.49 17.33 -11.52
CA ALA A 260 -22.53 16.23 -11.59
C ALA A 260 -22.88 15.09 -10.65
N ARG A 261 -23.33 15.38 -9.44
CA ARG A 261 -23.79 14.38 -8.45
C ARG A 261 -25.02 13.64 -8.95
N GLU A 262 -26.00 14.35 -9.51
CA GLU A 262 -27.19 13.77 -10.13
C GLU A 262 -26.84 12.89 -11.34
N GLU A 263 -25.96 13.37 -12.20
CA GLU A 263 -25.48 12.56 -13.35
C GLU A 263 -24.77 11.30 -12.89
N ALA A 264 -23.90 11.38 -11.88
CA ALA A 264 -23.15 10.24 -11.34
C ALA A 264 -24.07 9.13 -10.82
N ALA A 265 -25.16 9.52 -10.16
CA ALA A 265 -26.15 8.62 -9.57
C ALA A 265 -27.35 8.33 -10.47
N ALA A 266 -27.31 8.71 -11.77
CA ALA A 266 -28.46 8.60 -12.67
C ALA A 266 -28.97 7.15 -12.77
N PRO A 267 -30.29 6.89 -12.55
CA PRO A 267 -30.85 5.55 -12.61
C PRO A 267 -30.70 4.92 -14.00
N GLY A 268 -30.47 3.61 -14.05
CA GLY A 268 -30.31 2.85 -15.30
C GLY A 268 -28.98 3.07 -16.03
N LYS A 269 -28.08 3.87 -15.47
CA LYS A 269 -26.73 4.07 -15.97
C LYS A 269 -25.70 3.43 -15.03
N GLN A 270 -24.50 3.18 -15.54
CA GLN A 270 -23.38 2.73 -14.72
C GLN A 270 -23.07 3.77 -13.65
N GLN A 271 -23.06 3.34 -12.40
CA GLN A 271 -22.87 4.22 -11.24
C GLN A 271 -21.43 4.70 -11.15
N ILE A 272 -21.24 5.96 -10.80
CA ILE A 272 -19.94 6.57 -10.56
C ILE A 272 -19.91 7.08 -9.12
N ASP A 273 -18.98 6.58 -8.34
CA ASP A 273 -18.71 7.11 -7.01
C ASP A 273 -17.82 8.35 -7.15
N LEU A 274 -18.14 9.40 -6.40
CA LEU A 274 -17.46 10.68 -6.44
C LEU A 274 -16.65 10.86 -5.16
N MET A 275 -15.41 11.32 -5.28
CA MET A 275 -14.55 11.71 -4.15
C MET A 275 -14.04 13.13 -4.42
N ASP A 276 -14.53 14.11 -3.67
CA ASP A 276 -14.09 15.49 -3.76
C ASP A 276 -12.84 15.77 -2.91
N GLY A 277 -12.37 17.02 -2.94
CA GLY A 277 -11.15 17.41 -2.23
C GLY A 277 -11.25 17.28 -0.72
N GLU A 278 -12.42 17.49 -0.13
CA GLU A 278 -12.65 17.35 1.30
C GLU A 278 -12.66 15.89 1.73
N GLU A 279 -13.41 15.05 1.02
CA GLU A 279 -13.41 13.61 1.25
C GLU A 279 -12.02 13.00 1.07
N PHE A 280 -11.24 13.48 0.08
CA PHE A 280 -9.88 13.05 -0.15
C PHE A 280 -8.95 13.41 1.01
N ILE A 281 -9.07 14.63 1.58
CA ILE A 281 -8.32 15.07 2.78
C ILE A 281 -8.68 14.22 3.99
N ASN A 282 -9.97 13.94 4.20
CA ASN A 282 -10.42 13.08 5.30
C ASN A 282 -9.84 11.65 5.18
N LYS A 283 -9.75 11.12 3.95
CA LYS A 283 -9.09 9.83 3.70
C LYS A 283 -7.57 9.89 3.90
N ILE A 284 -6.90 10.99 3.56
CA ILE A 284 -5.48 11.22 3.89
C ILE A 284 -5.25 11.12 5.39
N LEU A 285 -6.14 11.73 6.19
CA LEU A 285 -6.06 11.68 7.65
C LEU A 285 -6.34 10.28 8.19
N GLU A 286 -7.42 9.64 7.75
CA GLU A 286 -7.80 8.27 8.14
C GLU A 286 -6.65 7.27 7.92
N TYR A 287 -5.99 7.36 6.77
CA TYR A 287 -4.88 6.47 6.40
C TYR A 287 -3.49 7.02 6.74
N ARG A 288 -3.41 8.18 7.39
CA ARG A 288 -2.16 8.84 7.79
C ARG A 288 -1.16 9.00 6.63
N ILE A 289 -1.67 9.30 5.43
CA ILE A 289 -0.83 9.43 4.23
C ILE A 289 -0.15 10.80 4.22
N GLY A 290 1.17 10.82 4.51
CA GLY A 290 1.95 12.06 4.48
C GLY A 290 1.62 13.06 5.59
N VAL A 291 0.80 12.70 6.57
CA VAL A 291 0.47 13.48 7.76
C VAL A 291 1.05 12.83 9.00
N LYS A 292 1.35 13.63 10.01
CA LYS A 292 1.82 13.18 11.32
C LYS A 292 0.92 13.77 12.39
N GLU A 293 0.47 12.92 13.28
CA GLU A 293 -0.19 13.35 14.51
C GLU A 293 0.82 14.07 15.40
N VAL A 294 0.46 15.22 15.92
CA VAL A 294 1.29 16.01 16.88
C VAL A 294 0.44 16.27 18.10
N THR A 295 1.01 16.02 19.27
CA THR A 295 0.40 16.40 20.55
C THR A 295 0.75 17.86 20.82
N ALA A 296 -0.25 18.72 20.97
CA ALA A 296 -0.09 20.10 21.44
C ALA A 296 -0.53 20.18 22.90
N PHE A 297 0.08 21.10 23.63
CA PHE A 297 -0.36 21.45 24.98
C PHE A 297 -0.98 22.84 24.93
N GLU A 298 -2.15 22.97 25.51
CA GLU A 298 -2.83 24.23 25.71
C GLU A 298 -2.63 24.66 27.16
N ILE A 299 -2.45 25.98 27.37
CA ILE A 299 -2.29 26.52 28.70
C ILE A 299 -3.67 26.74 29.30
N ASP A 300 -3.96 26.07 30.38
CA ASP A 300 -5.15 26.34 31.21
C ASP A 300 -4.93 27.66 32.00
N GLU A 301 -5.26 28.76 31.36
CA GLU A 301 -5.08 30.10 31.95
C GLU A 301 -5.88 30.26 33.25
N ASP A 302 -7.05 29.65 33.34
CA ASP A 302 -7.89 29.72 34.53
C ASP A 302 -7.23 29.03 35.72
N TYR A 303 -6.54 27.93 35.48
CA TYR A 303 -5.75 27.26 36.52
C TYR A 303 -4.66 28.18 37.10
N PHE A 304 -3.94 28.90 36.26
CA PHE A 304 -2.85 29.77 36.71
C PHE A 304 -3.33 31.10 37.30
N GLN A 305 -4.53 31.54 36.95
CA GLN A 305 -5.14 32.75 37.53
C GLN A 305 -5.74 32.52 38.94
N ASN A 306 -6.03 31.27 39.29
CA ASN A 306 -6.70 30.90 40.55
C ASN A 306 -5.76 30.25 41.59
N ILE A 307 -4.45 30.23 41.33
CA ILE A 307 -3.44 29.86 42.31
C ILE A 307 -3.03 31.10 43.14
#